data_71fcfddb418c2e95334187a80891e11e
#
_entry.id   71fcfddb418c2e95334187a80891e11e
#
_cell.length_a   1.000
_cell.length_b   1.000
_cell.length_c   1.000
_cell.angle_alpha   90.00
_cell.angle_beta   90.00
_cell.angle_gamma   90.00
#
_symmetry.space_group_name_H-M   'P 1'
#
loop_
_entity.id
_entity.type
_entity.pdbx_description
1 polymer ?
#
loop_
_entity_poly.entity_id
_entity_poly.type
_entity_poly.pdbx_seq_one_letter_code
_entity_poly.pdbx_strand_id
1 'polypeptide(L)'
;MNDQERLLTIFLRLQSGAHLSKLQLAHEFGVSEKTIQRDFSLLGHYLESQPIVAAELAYDAKYHTRYLKGKSLFNKKDILVISKILLENRSLNKDENKSLIDSLLALISKEEQKEVYQIIASELLN
;
A
#
# COMPACT_ATOMS: atom_id res chain seq x y z
N MET A 1 12.25 -2.51 -27.98
CA MET A 1 12.32 -2.00 -26.58
C MET A 1 13.54 -2.61 -25.90
N ASN A 2 14.41 -1.80 -25.33
CA ASN A 2 15.57 -2.29 -24.60
C ASN A 2 15.19 -2.63 -23.15
N ASP A 3 16.16 -3.17 -22.40
CA ASP A 3 15.92 -3.61 -21.02
C ASP A 3 15.49 -2.47 -20.10
N GLN A 4 16.08 -1.30 -20.25
CA GLN A 4 15.74 -0.14 -19.44
C GLN A 4 14.32 0.36 -19.75
N GLU A 5 13.96 0.42 -21.01
CA GLU A 5 12.60 0.84 -21.41
C GLU A 5 11.55 -0.14 -20.92
N ARG A 6 11.83 -1.44 -20.98
CA ARG A 6 10.93 -2.46 -20.44
C ARG A 6 10.73 -2.28 -18.94
N LEU A 7 11.82 -2.10 -18.21
CA LEU A 7 11.79 -1.90 -16.76
C LEU A 7 10.98 -0.67 -16.38
N LEU A 8 11.20 0.45 -17.07
CA LEU A 8 10.46 1.68 -16.85
C LEU A 8 8.97 1.52 -17.18
N THR A 9 8.65 0.79 -18.24
CA THR A 9 7.27 0.52 -18.63
C THR A 9 6.54 -0.29 -17.53
N ILE A 10 7.20 -1.33 -17.02
CA ILE A 10 6.65 -2.14 -15.93
C ILE A 10 6.41 -1.27 -14.70
N PHE A 11 7.39 -0.44 -14.33
CA PHE A 11 7.27 0.43 -13.17
C PHE A 11 6.12 1.43 -13.30
N LEU A 12 5.97 2.06 -14.45
CA LEU A 12 4.88 3.01 -14.70
C LEU A 12 3.51 2.34 -14.62
N ARG A 13 3.39 1.12 -15.14
CA ARG A 13 2.14 0.35 -15.04
C ARG A 13 1.82 0.01 -13.59
N LEU A 14 2.83 -0.39 -12.81
CA LEU A 14 2.66 -0.66 -11.38
C LEU A 14 2.22 0.58 -10.62
N GLN A 15 2.81 1.74 -10.93
CA GLN A 15 2.42 3.01 -10.32
C GLN A 15 0.98 3.40 -10.64
N SER A 16 0.48 3.03 -11.80
CA SER A 16 -0.91 3.30 -12.17
C SER A 16 -1.91 2.36 -11.51
N GLY A 17 -1.43 1.44 -10.67
CA GLY A 17 -2.29 0.49 -9.96
C GLY A 17 -2.49 -0.84 -10.67
N ALA A 18 -1.75 -1.11 -11.73
CA ALA A 18 -1.89 -2.35 -12.48
C ALA A 18 -1.39 -3.56 -11.68
N HIS A 19 -2.08 -4.68 -11.85
CA HIS A 19 -1.66 -5.99 -11.37
C HIS A 19 -1.07 -6.73 -12.58
N LEU A 20 0.23 -7.03 -12.52
CA LEU A 20 0.97 -7.52 -13.66
C LEU A 20 1.34 -8.98 -13.53
N SER A 21 1.02 -9.76 -14.56
CA SER A 21 1.37 -11.18 -14.66
C SER A 21 2.72 -11.34 -15.36
N LYS A 22 3.61 -12.10 -14.74
CA LYS A 22 4.92 -12.44 -15.32
C LYS A 22 4.76 -13.11 -16.69
N LEU A 23 3.83 -14.05 -16.79
CA LEU A 23 3.58 -14.79 -18.03
C LEU A 23 3.08 -13.87 -19.14
N GLN A 24 2.12 -13.00 -18.83
CA GLN A 24 1.57 -12.07 -19.81
C GLN A 24 2.60 -11.04 -20.28
N LEU A 25 3.39 -10.49 -19.35
CA LEU A 25 4.45 -9.53 -19.69
C LEU A 25 5.54 -10.18 -20.54
N ALA A 26 5.92 -11.42 -20.24
CA ALA A 26 6.91 -12.14 -21.04
C ALA A 26 6.42 -12.29 -22.47
N HIS A 27 5.17 -12.65 -22.66
CA HIS A 27 4.56 -12.78 -23.97
C HIS A 27 4.50 -11.41 -24.68
N GLU A 28 4.01 -10.39 -23.99
CA GLU A 28 3.87 -9.04 -24.57
C GLU A 28 5.20 -8.47 -25.04
N PHE A 29 6.25 -8.60 -24.23
CA PHE A 29 7.57 -8.03 -24.54
C PHE A 29 8.49 -8.97 -25.33
N GLY A 30 8.04 -10.19 -25.61
CA GLY A 30 8.85 -11.16 -26.35
C GLY A 30 10.11 -11.58 -25.62
N VAL A 31 10.06 -11.70 -24.30
CA VAL A 31 11.17 -12.13 -23.44
C VAL A 31 10.76 -13.34 -22.61
N SER A 32 11.73 -13.96 -21.93
CA SER A 32 11.43 -15.09 -21.05
C SER A 32 10.78 -14.63 -19.74
N GLU A 33 10.06 -15.54 -19.08
CA GLU A 33 9.54 -15.28 -17.75
C GLU A 33 10.66 -14.99 -16.74
N LYS A 34 11.81 -15.62 -16.94
CA LYS A 34 12.99 -15.40 -16.12
C LYS A 34 13.47 -13.94 -16.21
N THR A 35 13.42 -13.36 -17.41
CA THR A 35 13.76 -11.96 -17.62
C THR A 35 12.80 -11.04 -16.88
N ILE A 36 11.50 -11.31 -16.94
CA ILE A 36 10.49 -10.53 -16.20
C ILE A 36 10.68 -10.72 -14.70
N GLN A 37 11.00 -11.92 -14.25
CA GLN A 37 11.27 -12.17 -12.83
C GLN A 37 12.46 -11.34 -12.34
N ARG A 38 13.51 -11.20 -13.16
CA ARG A 38 14.65 -10.33 -12.84
C ARG A 38 14.23 -8.87 -12.75
N ASP A 39 13.37 -8.42 -13.66
CA ASP A 39 12.85 -7.05 -13.64
C ASP A 39 12.06 -6.79 -12.33
N PHE A 40 11.19 -7.71 -11.96
CA PHE A 40 10.44 -7.60 -10.70
C PHE A 40 11.36 -7.59 -9.48
N SER A 41 12.36 -8.47 -9.47
CA SER A 41 13.32 -8.54 -8.36
C SER A 41 14.11 -7.24 -8.24
N LEU A 42 14.55 -6.68 -9.36
CA LEU A 42 15.27 -5.41 -9.38
C LEU A 42 14.42 -4.27 -8.85
N LEU A 43 13.15 -4.19 -9.27
CA LEU A 43 12.22 -3.17 -8.78
C LEU A 43 11.92 -3.34 -7.30
N GLY A 44 11.70 -4.57 -6.85
CA GLY A 44 11.46 -4.85 -5.44
C GLY A 44 12.62 -4.43 -4.55
N HIS A 45 13.84 -4.78 -4.93
CA HIS A 45 15.04 -4.37 -4.19
C HIS A 45 15.25 -2.87 -4.19
N TYR A 46 15.02 -2.23 -5.33
CA TYR A 46 15.14 -0.78 -5.42
C TYR A 46 14.17 -0.08 -4.48
N LEU A 47 12.91 -0.51 -4.46
CA LEU A 47 11.89 0.06 -3.57
C LEU A 47 12.25 -0.14 -2.10
N GLU A 48 12.76 -1.32 -1.74
CA GLU A 48 13.19 -1.60 -0.36
C GLU A 48 14.37 -0.73 0.07
N SER A 49 15.24 -0.36 -0.86
CA SER A 49 16.42 0.44 -0.59
C SER A 49 16.13 1.94 -0.41
N GLN A 50 14.91 2.39 -0.76
CA GLN A 50 14.55 3.79 -0.70
C GLN A 50 13.87 4.10 0.64
N PRO A 51 14.48 4.94 1.50
CA PRO A 51 13.92 5.20 2.83
C PRO A 51 12.64 6.04 2.81
N ILE A 52 12.37 6.75 1.71
CA ILE A 52 11.24 7.67 1.61
C ILE A 52 10.04 7.03 0.88
N VAL A 53 10.27 5.96 0.12
CA VAL A 53 9.20 5.32 -0.64
C VAL A 53 8.39 4.40 0.26
N ALA A 54 7.14 4.77 0.49
CA ALA A 54 6.21 3.97 1.29
C ALA A 54 5.44 2.97 0.41
N ALA A 55 6.18 2.17 -0.36
CA ALA A 55 5.60 1.17 -1.24
C ALA A 55 6.46 -0.10 -1.30
N GLU A 56 5.81 -1.23 -1.50
CA GLU A 56 6.48 -2.50 -1.71
C GLU A 56 5.86 -3.23 -2.89
N LEU A 57 6.66 -4.07 -3.55
CA LEU A 57 6.19 -4.92 -4.63
C LEU A 57 5.61 -6.20 -4.01
N ALA A 58 4.28 -6.29 -4.00
CA ALA A 58 3.56 -7.40 -3.41
C ALA A 58 3.19 -8.44 -4.46
N TYR A 59 2.93 -9.67 -4.01
CA TYR A 59 2.53 -10.79 -4.87
C TYR A 59 1.15 -11.30 -4.47
N ASP A 60 0.26 -11.39 -5.47
CA ASP A 60 -1.06 -11.99 -5.31
C ASP A 60 -1.00 -13.45 -5.78
N ALA A 61 -1.01 -14.38 -4.83
CA ALA A 61 -0.91 -15.81 -5.13
C ALA A 61 -2.15 -16.36 -5.84
N LYS A 62 -3.30 -15.73 -5.68
CA LYS A 62 -4.55 -16.17 -6.31
C LYS A 62 -4.53 -15.94 -7.82
N TYR A 63 -4.04 -14.77 -8.24
CA TYR A 63 -4.03 -14.38 -9.65
C TYR A 63 -2.63 -14.41 -10.26
N HIS A 64 -1.60 -14.78 -9.50
CA HIS A 64 -0.20 -14.81 -9.93
C HIS A 64 0.26 -13.48 -10.53
N THR A 65 -0.04 -12.38 -9.81
CA THR A 65 0.30 -11.03 -10.25
C THR A 65 1.15 -10.31 -9.23
N ARG A 66 1.92 -9.33 -9.71
CA ARG A 66 2.65 -8.37 -8.89
C ARG A 66 1.94 -7.03 -8.94
N TYR A 67 1.93 -6.33 -7.83
CA TYR A 67 1.31 -5.00 -7.73
C TYR A 67 2.03 -4.18 -6.67
N LEU A 68 1.89 -2.85 -6.73
CA LEU A 68 2.44 -1.98 -5.70
C LEU A 68 1.46 -1.85 -4.55
N LYS A 69 1.91 -2.23 -3.38
CA LYS A 69 1.17 -2.06 -2.14
C LYS A 69 1.77 -0.90 -1.36
N GLY A 70 0.94 0.04 -0.94
CA GLY A 70 1.40 1.10 -0.06
C GLY A 70 1.85 0.54 1.28
N LYS A 71 3.03 0.96 1.73
CA LYS A 71 3.46 0.71 3.11
C LYS A 71 2.98 1.88 3.93
N SER A 72 2.06 1.64 4.84
CA SER A 72 1.70 2.66 5.80
C SER A 72 2.86 2.87 6.77
N LEU A 73 3.22 4.14 7.02
CA LEU A 73 4.16 4.50 8.08
C LEU A 73 3.57 4.22 9.46
N PHE A 74 2.24 4.09 9.52
CA PHE A 74 1.51 3.80 10.74
C PHE A 74 0.76 2.47 10.57
N ASN A 75 0.86 1.61 11.59
CA ASN A 75 0.09 0.38 11.64
C ASN A 75 -1.24 0.60 12.37
N LYS A 76 -2.09 -0.43 12.41
CA LYS A 76 -3.38 -0.37 13.10
C LYS A 76 -3.25 0.09 14.55
N LYS A 77 -2.26 -0.42 15.26
CA LYS A 77 -2.03 -0.09 16.68
C LYS A 77 -1.68 1.40 16.84
N ASP A 78 -0.81 1.91 15.99
CA ASP A 78 -0.41 3.33 16.02
C ASP A 78 -1.62 4.23 15.80
N ILE A 79 -2.44 3.90 14.82
CA ILE A 79 -3.65 4.67 14.48
C ILE A 79 -4.64 4.64 15.62
N LEU A 80 -4.81 3.49 16.27
CA LEU A 80 -5.69 3.37 17.44
C LEU A 80 -5.21 4.27 18.58
N VAL A 81 -3.92 4.26 18.89
CA VAL A 81 -3.34 5.09 19.95
C VAL A 81 -3.52 6.57 19.64
N ILE A 82 -3.19 6.99 18.42
CA ILE A 82 -3.33 8.39 17.99
C ILE A 82 -4.80 8.81 18.05
N SER A 83 -5.72 7.96 17.59
CA SER A 83 -7.15 8.24 17.62
C SER A 83 -7.66 8.44 19.03
N LYS A 84 -7.21 7.64 20.00
CA LYS A 84 -7.56 7.80 21.40
C LYS A 84 -7.09 9.14 21.95
N ILE A 85 -5.86 9.51 21.63
CA ILE A 85 -5.29 10.79 22.06
C ILE A 85 -6.13 11.96 21.52
N LEU A 86 -6.51 11.89 20.22
CA LEU A 86 -7.33 12.92 19.59
C LEU A 86 -8.72 13.02 20.25
N LEU A 87 -9.34 11.90 20.57
CA LEU A 87 -10.65 11.87 21.19
C LEU A 87 -10.64 12.43 22.61
N GLU A 88 -9.55 12.24 23.34
CA GLU A 88 -9.37 12.75 24.69
C GLU A 88 -8.99 14.24 24.69
N ASN A 89 -8.53 14.77 23.57
CA ASN A 89 -8.12 16.15 23.43
C ASN A 89 -9.34 17.04 23.17
N ARG A 90 -9.64 17.92 24.11
CA ARG A 90 -10.79 18.83 24.03
C ARG A 90 -10.55 20.08 23.19
N SER A 91 -9.34 20.27 22.65
CA SER A 91 -9.04 21.42 21.80
C SER A 91 -9.64 21.32 20.40
N LEU A 92 -10.07 20.10 19.98
CA LEU A 92 -10.71 19.88 18.69
C LEU A 92 -12.18 19.56 18.87
N ASN A 93 -13.04 20.04 17.96
CA ASN A 93 -14.45 19.68 17.96
C ASN A 93 -14.66 18.30 17.33
N LYS A 94 -15.90 17.79 17.39
CA LYS A 94 -16.24 16.45 16.88
C LYS A 94 -15.94 16.29 15.38
N ASP A 95 -16.24 17.31 14.58
CA ASP A 95 -16.04 17.25 13.14
C ASP A 95 -14.55 17.25 12.79
N GLU A 96 -13.74 18.04 13.49
CA GLU A 96 -12.31 18.07 13.32
C GLU A 96 -11.67 16.73 13.71
N ASN A 97 -12.09 16.15 14.84
CA ASN A 97 -11.64 14.84 15.29
C ASN A 97 -11.98 13.75 14.27
N LYS A 98 -13.22 13.75 13.78
CA LYS A 98 -13.66 12.76 12.80
C LYS A 98 -12.87 12.86 11.51
N SER A 99 -12.63 14.07 11.02
CA SER A 99 -11.86 14.31 9.80
C SER A 99 -10.43 13.80 9.93
N LEU A 100 -9.77 14.07 11.05
CA LEU A 100 -8.42 13.60 11.32
C LEU A 100 -8.36 12.07 11.44
N ILE A 101 -9.30 11.48 12.16
CA ILE A 101 -9.37 10.02 12.35
C ILE A 101 -9.62 9.32 11.01
N ASP A 102 -10.52 9.85 10.17
CA ASP A 102 -10.79 9.30 8.85
C ASP A 102 -9.53 9.35 7.97
N SER A 103 -8.77 10.44 8.04
CA SER A 103 -7.49 10.55 7.31
C SER A 103 -6.46 9.52 7.77
N LEU A 104 -6.37 9.27 9.07
CA LEU A 104 -5.48 8.26 9.62
C LEU A 104 -5.92 6.85 9.23
N LEU A 105 -7.23 6.58 9.26
CA LEU A 105 -7.78 5.28 8.87
C LEU A 105 -7.51 4.96 7.41
N ALA A 106 -7.42 5.97 6.55
CA ALA A 106 -7.09 5.77 5.14
C ALA A 106 -5.69 5.19 4.92
N LEU A 107 -4.82 5.19 5.94
CA LEU A 107 -3.46 4.65 5.87
C LEU A 107 -3.39 3.14 6.08
N ILE A 108 -4.48 2.51 6.49
CA ILE A 108 -4.52 1.06 6.75
C ILE A 108 -5.57 0.39 5.85
N SER A 109 -5.59 -0.94 5.83
CA SER A 109 -6.54 -1.69 5.02
C SER A 109 -7.98 -1.47 5.47
N LYS A 110 -8.94 -1.72 4.58
CA LYS A 110 -10.37 -1.59 4.90
C LYS A 110 -10.79 -2.49 6.06
N GLU A 111 -10.23 -3.69 6.13
CA GLU A 111 -10.52 -4.62 7.22
C GLU A 111 -10.02 -4.09 8.56
N GLU A 112 -8.79 -3.57 8.57
CA GLU A 112 -8.21 -2.96 9.76
C GLU A 112 -8.95 -1.68 10.16
N GLN A 113 -9.42 -0.90 9.17
CA GLN A 113 -10.24 0.29 9.44
C GLN A 113 -11.50 -0.07 10.22
N LYS A 114 -12.18 -1.15 9.84
CA LYS A 114 -13.39 -1.61 10.53
C LYS A 114 -13.10 -1.99 11.97
N GLU A 115 -12.00 -2.71 12.22
CA GLU A 115 -11.60 -3.10 13.57
C GLU A 115 -11.34 -1.89 14.45
N VAL A 116 -10.58 -0.92 13.96
CA VAL A 116 -10.26 0.31 14.69
C VAL A 116 -11.53 1.12 14.94
N TYR A 117 -12.38 1.22 13.93
CA TYR A 117 -13.62 1.99 14.04
C TYR A 117 -14.56 1.40 15.11
N GLN A 118 -14.65 0.08 15.19
CA GLN A 118 -15.45 -0.59 16.22
C GLN A 118 -14.94 -0.30 17.63
N ILE A 119 -13.64 -0.30 17.82
CA ILE A 119 -13.03 0.01 19.12
C ILE A 119 -13.29 1.46 19.50
N ILE A 120 -13.10 2.39 18.56
CA ILE A 120 -13.33 3.82 18.78
C ILE A 120 -14.81 4.08 19.10
N ALA A 121 -15.72 3.49 18.32
CA ALA A 121 -17.15 3.65 18.53
C ALA A 121 -17.59 3.11 19.89
N SER A 122 -17.03 1.98 20.31
CA SER A 122 -17.30 1.41 21.64
C SER A 122 -16.89 2.36 22.77
N GLU A 123 -15.74 3.02 22.62
CA GLU A 123 -15.25 3.99 23.63
C GLU A 123 -16.06 5.29 23.62
N LEU A 124 -16.53 5.71 22.44
CA LEU A 124 -17.35 6.94 22.32
C LEU A 124 -18.74 6.78 22.93
N LEU A 125 -19.27 5.55 22.96
CA LEU A 125 -20.60 5.27 23.50
C LEU A 125 -20.60 5.06 25.03
N ASN A 126 -19.43 4.95 25.59
CA ASN A 126 -19.25 4.88 27.04
C ASN A 126 -18.84 6.25 27.58
#